data_0c7ededfd8b6fad606cf6eb35c904138
#
_entry.id   0c7ededfd8b6fad606cf6eb35c904138
#
_cell.length_a   1.000
_cell.length_b   1.000
_cell.length_c   1.000
_cell.angle_alpha   90.00
_cell.angle_beta   90.00
_cell.angle_gamma   90.00
#
_symmetry.space_group_name_H-M   'P 1'
#
loop_
_entity.id
_entity.type
_entity.pdbx_description
1 polymer ?
#
loop_
_entity_poly.entity_id
_entity_poly.type
_entity_poly.pdbx_seq_one_letter_code
_entity_poly.pdbx_strand_id
1 'polypeptide(L)'
;MNRKIEKEIIRIVDDDEDQRKALRFLLEAAGYEVRDYPSGRDFLVNDEPSVPGCAILDLQMPEMDGLTLLTIMKEREYRLPVVFLSAHGDIPSTVEAMKKGSLKTGRQSETLPAFIRHS
;
A
#
# COMPACT_ATOMS: atom_id res chain seq x y z
N MET A 1 5.47 29.47 -4.17
CA MET A 1 5.25 28.78 -4.21
C MET A 1 5.07 28.05 -4.09
N ASN A 2 5.06 27.96 -4.25
CA ASN A 2 4.90 27.17 -4.14
C ASN A 2 5.23 26.20 -4.31
N ARG A 3 5.68 25.93 -3.97
CA ARG A 3 6.10 24.87 -4.12
C ARG A 3 5.19 23.95 -4.16
N LYS A 4 5.26 23.26 -4.90
CA LYS A 4 4.38 22.31 -4.99
C LYS A 4 4.76 21.17 -4.19
N ILE A 5 4.06 20.82 -3.22
CA ILE A 5 4.33 19.64 -2.47
C ILE A 5 3.59 18.51 -3.13
N GLU A 6 4.34 17.50 -3.54
CA GLU A 6 3.71 16.37 -4.15
C GLU A 6 2.93 15.60 -3.13
N LYS A 7 1.73 15.25 -3.45
CA LYS A 7 0.96 14.38 -2.62
C LYS A 7 1.50 12.98 -2.71
N GLU A 8 1.49 12.31 -1.58
CA GLU A 8 1.79 10.89 -1.55
C GLU A 8 0.52 10.17 -1.18
N ILE A 9 0.21 9.14 -1.92
CA ILE A 9 -1.01 8.39 -1.72
C ILE A 9 -0.65 6.96 -1.35
N ILE A 10 -1.26 6.46 -0.30
CA ILE A 10 -1.11 5.05 0.06
C ILE A 10 -2.26 4.30 -0.59
N ARG A 11 -1.92 3.31 -1.42
CA ARG A 11 -2.93 2.46 -2.04
C ARG A 11 -3.03 1.18 -1.23
N ILE A 12 -4.25 0.79 -0.93
CA ILE A 12 -4.51 -0.46 -0.24
C ILE A 12 -5.29 -1.35 -1.18
N VAL A 13 -4.76 -2.52 -1.47
CA VAL A 13 -5.45 -3.47 -2.32
C VAL A 13 -5.73 -4.72 -1.49
N ASP A 14 -6.99 -4.96 -1.18
CA ASP A 14 -7.39 -6.01 -0.27
C ASP A 14 -8.86 -6.33 -0.54
N ASP A 15 -9.16 -7.59 -0.72
CA ASP A 15 -10.52 -7.98 -1.02
C ASP A 15 -11.41 -8.06 0.22
N ASP A 16 -10.81 -8.05 1.41
CA ASP A 16 -11.56 -8.07 2.65
C ASP A 16 -11.97 -6.63 2.98
N GLU A 17 -13.24 -6.34 2.85
CA GLU A 17 -13.73 -4.98 3.01
C GLU A 17 -13.49 -4.45 4.42
N ASP A 18 -13.73 -5.28 5.42
CA ASP A 18 -13.55 -4.82 6.79
C ASP A 18 -12.11 -4.50 7.10
N GLN A 19 -11.21 -5.35 6.66
CA GLN A 19 -9.79 -5.11 6.88
C GLN A 19 -9.33 -3.90 6.10
N ARG A 20 -9.78 -3.76 4.87
CA ARG A 20 -9.39 -2.63 4.05
C ARG A 20 -9.85 -1.32 4.67
N LYS A 21 -11.09 -1.29 5.14
CA LYS A 21 -11.61 -0.07 5.75
C LYS A 21 -10.93 0.26 7.06
N ALA A 22 -10.63 -0.76 7.86
CA ALA A 22 -9.95 -0.53 9.13
C ALA A 22 -8.56 0.06 8.90
N LEU A 23 -7.83 -0.50 7.95
CA LEU A 23 -6.50 0.00 7.67
C LEU A 23 -6.57 1.42 7.10
N ARG A 24 -7.52 1.65 6.21
CA ARG A 24 -7.68 2.99 5.67
C ARG A 24 -7.98 4.01 6.76
N PHE A 25 -8.89 3.64 7.67
CA PHE A 25 -9.25 4.56 8.73
C PHE A 25 -8.04 4.94 9.57
N LEU A 26 -7.24 3.94 9.93
CA LEU A 26 -6.09 4.20 10.78
C LEU A 26 -5.02 5.02 10.05
N LEU A 27 -4.82 4.75 8.78
CA LEU A 27 -3.83 5.52 8.03
C LEU A 27 -4.29 6.95 7.80
N GLU A 28 -5.56 7.15 7.54
CA GLU A 28 -6.08 8.50 7.39
C GLU A 28 -5.99 9.26 8.70
N ALA A 29 -6.26 8.58 9.80
CA ALA A 29 -6.13 9.22 11.11
C ALA A 29 -4.69 9.61 11.39
N ALA A 30 -3.75 8.91 10.79
CA ALA A 30 -2.34 9.25 10.96
C ALA A 30 -1.88 10.35 10.00
N GLY A 31 -2.76 10.84 9.15
CA GLY A 31 -2.43 11.97 8.29
C GLY A 31 -2.12 11.62 6.85
N TYR A 32 -2.29 10.36 6.46
CA TYR A 32 -2.00 9.97 5.08
C TYR A 32 -3.23 10.10 4.22
N GLU A 33 -3.01 10.36 2.95
CA GLU A 33 -4.06 10.25 1.96
C GLU A 33 -4.10 8.82 1.47
N VAL A 34 -5.27 8.21 1.47
CA VAL A 34 -5.40 6.79 1.19
C VAL A 34 -6.42 6.56 0.10
N ARG A 35 -6.12 5.62 -0.78
CA ARG A 35 -7.09 5.09 -1.73
C ARG A 35 -7.12 3.60 -1.56
N ASP A 36 -8.30 3.01 -1.65
CA ASP A 36 -8.39 1.58 -1.48
C ASP A 36 -9.14 0.95 -2.62
N TYR A 37 -8.77 -0.28 -2.91
CA TYR A 37 -9.30 -1.02 -4.04
C TYR A 37 -9.62 -2.43 -3.59
N PRO A 38 -10.77 -2.97 -4.01
CA PRO A 38 -11.16 -4.31 -3.56
C PRO A 38 -10.45 -5.43 -4.31
N SER A 39 -9.74 -5.12 -5.39
CA SER A 39 -9.06 -6.15 -6.17
C SER A 39 -7.89 -5.55 -6.90
N GLY A 40 -6.99 -6.44 -7.34
CA GLY A 40 -5.88 -5.99 -8.16
C GLY A 40 -6.34 -5.38 -9.46
N ARG A 41 -7.42 -5.94 -10.02
CA ARG A 41 -7.94 -5.41 -11.28
C ARG A 41 -8.44 -3.98 -11.11
N ASP A 42 -9.19 -3.72 -10.03
CA ASP A 42 -9.66 -2.38 -9.75
C ASP A 42 -8.51 -1.41 -9.62
N PHE A 43 -7.48 -1.85 -8.90
CA PHE A 43 -6.31 -1.02 -8.73
C PHE A 43 -5.66 -0.69 -10.07
N LEU A 44 -5.48 -1.71 -10.92
CA LEU A 44 -4.78 -1.48 -12.18
C LEU A 44 -5.58 -0.58 -13.12
N VAL A 45 -6.90 -0.59 -13.00
CA VAL A 45 -7.74 0.22 -13.87
C VAL A 45 -7.85 1.65 -13.37
N ASN A 46 -7.93 1.83 -12.06
CA ASN A 46 -8.31 3.11 -11.51
C ASN A 46 -7.20 3.91 -10.84
N ASP A 47 -6.07 3.29 -10.58
CA ASP A 47 -5.00 4.01 -9.89
C ASP A 47 -4.30 4.99 -10.82
N GLU A 48 -3.69 5.97 -10.22
CA GLU A 48 -2.87 6.95 -10.93
C GLU A 48 -1.41 6.67 -10.62
N PRO A 49 -0.73 5.90 -11.47
CA PRO A 49 0.63 5.45 -11.14
C PRO A 49 1.65 6.55 -11.00
N SER A 50 1.40 7.70 -11.60
CA SER A 50 2.37 8.79 -11.53
C SER A 50 2.36 9.49 -10.19
N VAL A 51 1.34 9.27 -9.37
CA VAL A 51 1.30 9.90 -8.05
C VAL A 51 2.17 9.09 -7.10
N PRO A 52 3.14 9.71 -6.44
CA PRO A 52 4.03 8.97 -5.56
C PRO A 52 3.32 8.45 -4.31
N GLY A 53 3.99 7.57 -3.63
CA GLY A 53 3.46 6.96 -2.42
C GLY A 53 3.89 5.52 -2.34
N CYS A 54 2.99 4.66 -1.91
CA CYS A 54 3.28 3.23 -1.87
C CYS A 54 2.01 2.45 -2.05
N ALA A 55 2.16 1.15 -2.20
CA ALA A 55 1.03 0.24 -2.34
C ALA A 55 1.14 -0.85 -1.29
N ILE A 56 0.05 -1.06 -0.57
CA ILE A 56 -0.05 -2.15 0.40
C ILE A 56 -0.92 -3.21 -0.24
N LEU A 57 -0.35 -4.36 -0.49
CA LEU A 57 -1.04 -5.43 -1.20
C LEU A 57 -1.27 -6.61 -0.28
N ASP A 58 -2.49 -7.11 -0.28
CA ASP A 58 -2.78 -8.35 0.40
C ASP A 58 -2.18 -9.48 -0.42
N LEU A 59 -1.51 -10.40 0.25
CA LEU A 59 -0.91 -11.53 -0.44
C LEU A 59 -1.96 -12.49 -0.99
N GLN A 60 -3.07 -12.63 -0.30
CA GLN A 60 -4.07 -13.62 -0.68
C GLN A 60 -5.36 -12.97 -1.08
N MET A 61 -5.61 -12.96 -2.37
CA MET A 61 -6.86 -12.43 -2.91
C MET A 61 -7.33 -13.39 -3.99
N PRO A 62 -8.64 -13.49 -4.21
CA PRO A 62 -9.12 -14.33 -5.30
C PRO A 62 -8.71 -13.74 -6.64
N GLU A 63 -8.60 -14.60 -7.62
CA GLU A 63 -8.31 -14.25 -9.02
C GLU A 63 -6.91 -13.72 -9.22
N MET A 64 -6.52 -12.68 -8.52
CA MET A 64 -5.18 -12.10 -8.68
C MET A 64 -4.63 -11.82 -7.31
N ASP A 65 -3.65 -12.61 -6.90
CA ASP A 65 -3.05 -12.41 -5.59
C ASP A 65 -2.01 -11.31 -5.63
N GLY A 66 -1.47 -10.98 -4.46
CA GLY A 66 -0.55 -9.86 -4.35
C GLY A 66 0.71 -10.03 -5.15
N LEU A 67 1.23 -11.25 -5.23
CA LEU A 67 2.46 -11.47 -5.99
C LEU A 67 2.22 -11.32 -7.48
N THR A 68 1.10 -11.80 -7.97
CA THR A 68 0.75 -11.63 -9.37
C THR A 68 0.57 -10.16 -9.69
N LEU A 69 -0.09 -9.43 -8.80
CA LEU A 69 -0.28 -8.00 -9.00
C LEU A 69 1.06 -7.28 -9.05
N LEU A 70 1.97 -7.63 -8.17
CA LEU A 70 3.30 -7.03 -8.19
C LEU A 70 3.99 -7.28 -9.52
N THR A 71 3.88 -8.49 -10.04
CA THR A 71 4.49 -8.82 -11.32
C THR A 71 3.96 -7.92 -12.42
N ILE A 72 2.64 -7.73 -12.44
CA ILE A 72 2.02 -6.87 -13.46
C ILE A 72 2.47 -5.43 -13.26
N MET A 73 2.54 -4.98 -12.03
CA MET A 73 3.00 -3.61 -11.76
C MET A 73 4.42 -3.41 -12.29
N LYS A 74 5.28 -4.39 -12.10
CA LYS A 74 6.64 -4.27 -12.60
C LYS A 74 6.69 -4.26 -14.12
N GLU A 75 5.83 -5.06 -14.75
CA GLU A 75 5.77 -5.05 -16.20
C GLU A 75 5.28 -3.72 -16.75
N ARG A 76 4.46 -3.03 -15.97
CA ARG A 76 3.97 -1.71 -16.35
C ARG A 76 4.86 -0.60 -15.86
N GLU A 77 5.98 -0.96 -15.27
CA GLU A 77 6.99 0.00 -14.83
C GLU A 77 6.49 0.94 -13.74
N TYR A 78 5.66 0.42 -12.85
CA TYR A 78 5.26 1.18 -11.67
C TYR A 78 6.49 1.44 -10.82
N ARG A 79 6.55 2.63 -10.26
CA ARG A 79 7.67 3.00 -9.42
C ARG A 79 7.31 3.11 -7.96
N LEU A 80 6.23 2.49 -7.57
CA LEU A 80 5.78 2.53 -6.19
C LEU A 80 6.45 1.45 -5.37
N PRO A 81 6.95 1.77 -4.18
CA PRO A 81 7.32 0.72 -3.24
C PRO A 81 6.10 -0.11 -2.89
N VAL A 82 6.29 -1.39 -2.73
CA VAL A 82 5.21 -2.30 -2.43
C VAL A 82 5.46 -2.95 -1.08
N VAL A 83 4.44 -2.95 -0.26
CA VAL A 83 4.48 -3.58 1.05
C VAL A 83 3.41 -4.66 1.05
N PHE A 84 3.77 -5.87 1.46
CA PHE A 84 2.80 -6.94 1.52
C PHE A 84 2.25 -7.07 2.93
N LEU A 85 0.95 -7.24 3.00
CA LEU A 85 0.28 -7.48 4.27
C LEU A 85 0.01 -8.97 4.36
N SER A 86 0.55 -9.62 5.38
CA SER A 86 0.32 -11.05 5.52
C SER A 86 -1.08 -11.28 6.07
N ALA A 87 -1.55 -12.51 5.90
CA ALA A 87 -2.90 -12.86 6.31
C ALA A 87 -3.15 -12.60 7.79
N HIS A 88 -2.11 -12.65 8.59
CA HIS A 88 -2.25 -12.46 10.03
C HIS A 88 -1.66 -11.15 10.50
N GLY A 89 -1.55 -10.19 9.59
CA GLY A 89 -0.97 -8.91 9.95
C GLY A 89 -1.78 -8.20 11.00
N ASP A 90 -1.07 -7.48 11.85
CA ASP A 90 -1.67 -6.69 12.91
C ASP A 90 -1.81 -5.27 12.39
N ILE A 91 -3.03 -4.85 12.12
CA ILE A 91 -3.27 -3.55 11.54
C ILE A 91 -2.70 -2.40 12.36
N PRO A 92 -2.90 -2.36 13.69
CA PRO A 92 -2.30 -1.28 14.46
C PRO A 92 -0.78 -1.24 14.35
N SER A 93 -0.14 -2.40 14.37
CA SER A 93 1.31 -2.43 14.21
C SER A 93 1.73 -2.01 12.82
N THR A 94 0.93 -2.35 11.80
CA THR A 94 1.20 -1.93 10.45
C THR A 94 1.19 -0.40 10.36
N VAL A 95 0.19 0.21 10.94
CA VAL A 95 0.10 1.67 10.92
C VAL A 95 1.28 2.28 11.68
N GLU A 96 1.62 1.70 12.81
CA GLU A 96 2.74 2.21 13.57
C GLU A 96 4.03 2.15 12.78
N ALA A 97 4.24 1.04 12.08
CA ALA A 97 5.44 0.89 11.26
C ALA A 97 5.45 1.90 10.11
N MET A 98 4.29 2.15 9.51
CA MET A 98 4.21 3.12 8.43
C MET A 98 4.54 4.51 8.92
N LYS A 99 4.09 4.84 10.12
CA LYS A 99 4.36 6.16 10.69
C LYS A 99 5.84 6.33 11.01
N LYS A 100 6.48 5.28 11.47
CA LYS A 100 7.89 5.36 11.79
C LYS A 100 8.77 5.21 10.58
N GLY A 101 8.39 4.30 9.71
CA GLY A 101 9.14 4.09 8.51
C GLY A 101 8.89 5.25 7.58
N SER A 102 9.85 5.59 6.82
CA SER A 102 9.73 6.73 5.96
C SER A 102 9.27 6.31 4.59
N LEU A 103 8.02 6.45 4.33
CA LEU A 103 7.52 6.19 2.99
C LEU A 103 8.22 7.05 1.96
N LYS A 104 8.68 8.20 2.41
CA LYS A 104 9.31 9.13 1.50
C LYS A 104 10.67 8.71 1.04
N THR A 105 11.36 7.87 1.82
CA THR A 105 12.70 7.46 1.45
C THR A 105 12.74 6.15 0.71
N GLY A 106 11.67 5.40 0.74
CA GLY A 106 11.66 4.11 0.10
C GLY A 106 12.45 3.06 0.82
N ARG A 107 12.79 3.29 2.08
CA ARG A 107 13.57 2.33 2.84
C ARG A 107 12.84 1.83 4.07
N GLN A 108 11.56 1.87 4.01
CA GLN A 108 10.74 1.48 5.14
C GLN A 108 10.84 0.01 5.46
N SER A 109 11.22 -0.78 4.48
CA SER A 109 11.24 -2.21 4.69
C SER A 109 12.14 -2.61 5.85
N GLU A 110 13.13 -1.80 6.15
CA GLU A 110 14.05 -2.13 7.23
C GLU A 110 13.44 -1.93 8.59
N THR A 111 12.35 -1.19 8.68
CA THR A 111 11.72 -0.91 9.95
C THR A 111 10.35 -1.54 10.07
N LEU A 112 9.92 -2.30 9.08
CA LEU A 112 8.60 -2.87 9.08
C LEU A 112 8.55 -4.17 9.86
N PRO A 113 7.42 -4.47 10.49
CA PRO A 113 7.28 -5.76 11.18
C PRO A 113 7.43 -6.94 10.23
N ALA A 114 7.68 -8.10 10.82
CA ALA A 114 7.97 -9.28 10.02
C ALA A 114 6.81 -9.69 9.11
N PHE A 115 5.58 -9.36 9.48
CA PHE A 115 4.44 -9.74 8.67
C PHE A 115 4.23 -8.82 7.48
N ILE A 116 5.03 -7.78 7.34
CA ILE A 116 4.97 -6.87 6.20
C ILE A 116 6.25 -7.05 5.41
N ARG A 117 6.11 -7.31 4.13
CA ARG A 117 7.25 -7.50 3.29
C ARG A 117 7.33 -6.44 2.24
N HIS A 118 8.51 -5.91 2.08
CA HIS A 118 8.78 -4.92 1.06
C HIS A 118 9.37 -5.62 -0.16
N SER A 119 8.91 -5.28 -1.33
CA SER A 119 9.43 -5.93 -2.55
C SER A 119 10.35 -5.01 -3.34
#